data_6a8eb5d75d816c3b44a6d339d2a4ec10
#
_entry.id   6a8eb5d75d816c3b44a6d339d2a4ec10
#
_cell.length_a   1.000
_cell.length_b   1.000
_cell.length_c   1.000
_cell.angle_alpha   90.00
_cell.angle_beta   90.00
_cell.angle_gamma   90.00
#
_symmetry.space_group_name_H-M   'P 1'
#
loop_
_entity.id
_entity.type
_entity.pdbx_description
1 polymer ?
#
loop_
_entity_poly.entity_id
_entity_poly.type
_entity_poly.pdbx_seq_one_letter_code
_entity_poly.pdbx_strand_id
1 'polypeptide(L)'
;MVRPKPALRTTASITTAAVLLTGAALGAAPAAGAAPATAPASAASAPGLTFHDIPGSGGITLKGNVFRPAGAPAGATHPLIVFPTSWAMPQIEYLAQAQKLADSGYVVVSYTSRGFWLSGGKIEVAGPPDIADASAVIDWALANTSADPDRIGMGGVSYGAGISLLAAGHDPRIKAVAALSGWADLIDSIYSGRTQHLQAAALLGGAGLITGRPSDELSRTLKDFLGSNLDKEPEMIAWGAKRSPATYLDKINTNGAAIMMGNAWGDTIFPPNQYASFYEKLAGPKRLEFRPGDHATAELTGLFGLPNDTWTSTRRWFDRYLKGERNGIDTEQPVQLKSRTDKGYEGYADWKSVGAAKNRIALDGTKKVWANVDSGANGGITLLSNALDQFLKLPPTVSVPLLPRTFASVWQSERYGSEQGVRGTAELHTTVTSTKSSGTFVAYLYDVGPLGVGKLVSNAPYTFHGRTPGRPFPVDLELFSTAYDVPAGHRLALVIDTVDPLYIEHNPTGAQLTFSSPASDPSHLSVPLREK
;
A
#
# COMPACT_ATOMS: atom_id res chain seq x y z
N MET A 1 16.07 16.00 -48.76
CA MET A 1 16.87 16.31 -47.56
C MET A 1 16.02 16.06 -46.33
N VAL A 2 16.18 14.90 -45.73
CA VAL A 2 15.43 14.50 -44.52
C VAL A 2 16.28 14.89 -43.32
N ARG A 3 15.73 15.75 -42.42
CA ARG A 3 16.39 16.10 -41.16
C ARG A 3 16.13 15.00 -40.12
N PRO A 4 17.15 14.56 -39.37
CA PRO A 4 16.93 13.56 -38.32
C PRO A 4 16.27 14.20 -37.08
N LYS A 5 15.36 13.44 -36.45
CA LYS A 5 14.71 13.76 -35.15
C LYS A 5 15.76 13.74 -34.05
N PRO A 6 15.69 14.66 -33.06
CA PRO A 6 16.59 14.60 -31.92
C PRO A 6 16.15 13.45 -31.00
N ALA A 7 17.13 12.59 -30.67
CA ALA A 7 16.95 11.54 -29.66
C ALA A 7 16.79 12.17 -28.25
N LEU A 8 15.75 11.78 -27.55
CA LEU A 8 15.59 12.04 -26.11
C LEU A 8 16.76 11.39 -25.35
N ARG A 9 17.62 12.21 -24.78
CA ARG A 9 18.55 11.77 -23.74
C ARG A 9 17.85 11.92 -22.39
N THR A 10 17.13 10.89 -21.98
CA THR A 10 16.76 10.68 -20.59
C THR A 10 17.91 9.90 -19.94
N THR A 11 18.83 10.58 -19.32
CA THR A 11 19.85 9.95 -18.48
C THR A 11 19.19 9.51 -17.18
N ALA A 12 18.93 8.21 -17.10
CA ALA A 12 18.38 7.55 -15.95
C ALA A 12 19.39 7.51 -14.79
N SER A 13 19.01 8.13 -13.69
CA SER A 13 19.58 7.84 -12.37
C SER A 13 18.66 6.85 -11.64
N ILE A 14 18.49 5.64 -12.16
CA ILE A 14 17.62 4.57 -11.59
C ILE A 14 18.48 3.40 -11.08
N THR A 15 19.67 3.61 -10.56
CA THR A 15 20.54 2.46 -10.27
C THR A 15 20.88 2.27 -8.80
N THR A 16 20.06 2.65 -7.82
CA THR A 16 20.49 2.41 -6.42
C THR A 16 19.41 1.96 -5.43
N ALA A 17 18.13 1.97 -5.77
CA ALA A 17 17.07 1.62 -4.81
C ALA A 17 16.68 0.13 -4.76
N ALA A 18 17.04 -0.68 -5.76
CA ALA A 18 16.63 -2.08 -5.84
C ALA A 18 17.47 -3.06 -4.99
N VAL A 19 18.55 -2.61 -4.40
CA VAL A 19 19.53 -3.49 -3.70
C VAL A 19 19.27 -3.62 -2.21
N LEU A 20 18.46 -2.76 -1.60
CA LEU A 20 18.32 -2.71 -0.14
C LEU A 20 17.28 -3.66 0.48
N LEU A 21 16.40 -4.26 -0.30
CA LEU A 21 15.40 -5.21 0.22
C LEU A 21 15.79 -6.69 0.06
N THR A 22 16.79 -7.01 -0.76
CA THR A 22 17.31 -8.39 -0.91
C THR A 22 18.64 -8.62 -0.20
N GLY A 23 19.29 -7.59 0.32
CA GLY A 23 20.65 -7.62 0.87
C GLY A 23 20.79 -7.98 2.36
N ALA A 24 19.71 -8.08 3.10
CA ALA A 24 19.80 -8.30 4.56
C ALA A 24 19.92 -9.78 4.99
N ALA A 25 20.03 -10.73 4.06
CA ALA A 25 20.09 -12.17 4.39
C ALA A 25 21.40 -12.89 4.01
N LEU A 26 22.42 -12.21 3.48
CA LEU A 26 23.70 -12.85 3.15
C LEU A 26 24.86 -12.03 3.71
N GLY A 27 25.25 -12.36 4.94
CA GLY A 27 26.51 -11.90 5.53
C GLY A 27 27.70 -12.41 4.73
N ALA A 28 28.56 -11.51 4.27
CA ALA A 28 29.79 -11.83 3.58
C ALA A 28 30.78 -12.54 4.51
N ALA A 29 31.22 -13.75 4.15
CA ALA A 29 32.40 -14.38 4.66
C ALA A 29 33.50 -14.39 3.58
N PRO A 30 34.80 -14.24 3.93
CA PRO A 30 35.87 -14.11 2.95
C PRO A 30 36.20 -15.44 2.30
N ALA A 31 36.61 -15.38 1.03
CA ALA A 31 37.02 -16.51 0.21
C ALA A 31 38.28 -17.18 0.78
N ALA A 32 38.18 -18.46 1.09
CA ALA A 32 39.31 -19.34 1.26
C ALA A 32 39.00 -20.69 0.56
N GLY A 33 39.93 -21.07 -0.30
CA GLY A 33 40.29 -22.37 -0.82
C GLY A 33 39.19 -23.42 -1.11
N ALA A 34 39.07 -23.76 -2.41
CA ALA A 34 38.24 -24.86 -2.87
C ALA A 34 38.70 -26.23 -2.35
N ALA A 35 37.83 -26.92 -1.64
CA ALA A 35 37.85 -28.37 -1.43
C ALA A 35 36.56 -28.97 -1.98
N PRO A 36 36.53 -30.26 -2.40
CA PRO A 36 35.42 -30.82 -3.18
C PRO A 36 34.10 -30.84 -2.41
N ALA A 37 33.05 -30.48 -3.12
CA ALA A 37 31.69 -30.39 -2.61
C ALA A 37 31.16 -31.73 -2.10
N THR A 38 31.06 -31.88 -0.81
CA THR A 38 30.13 -32.82 -0.18
C THR A 38 28.71 -32.25 -0.28
N ALA A 39 27.73 -33.09 -0.62
CA ALA A 39 26.33 -32.72 -0.72
C ALA A 39 25.88 -31.89 0.51
N PRO A 40 25.02 -30.88 0.34
CA PRO A 40 24.58 -30.07 1.46
C PRO A 40 23.87 -30.94 2.47
N ALA A 41 24.37 -30.95 3.70
CA ALA A 41 23.69 -31.53 4.84
C ALA A 41 22.28 -30.94 4.89
N SER A 42 21.26 -31.79 4.95
CA SER A 42 19.87 -31.45 5.19
C SER A 42 19.83 -30.48 6.37
N ALA A 43 19.40 -29.24 6.15
CA ALA A 43 19.17 -28.29 7.22
C ALA A 43 18.17 -28.96 8.18
N ALA A 44 18.57 -29.17 9.44
CA ALA A 44 17.72 -29.75 10.47
C ALA A 44 16.47 -28.86 10.58
N SER A 45 15.31 -29.40 10.15
CA SER A 45 14.04 -28.70 10.25
C SER A 45 13.71 -28.45 11.71
N ALA A 46 13.31 -27.22 12.07
CA ALA A 46 12.77 -26.93 13.39
C ALA A 46 11.61 -27.91 13.68
N PRO A 47 11.45 -28.37 14.93
CA PRO A 47 10.35 -29.27 15.28
C PRO A 47 9.02 -28.69 14.79
N GLY A 48 8.29 -29.43 13.94
CA GLY A 48 7.00 -29.01 13.38
C GLY A 48 7.03 -28.34 11.99
N LEU A 49 8.19 -27.88 11.49
CA LEU A 49 8.32 -27.31 10.15
C LEU A 49 8.60 -28.39 9.09
N THR A 50 7.81 -28.39 8.03
CA THR A 50 8.01 -29.24 6.84
C THR A 50 7.80 -28.46 5.56
N PHE A 51 8.55 -28.80 4.49
CA PHE A 51 8.40 -28.20 3.15
C PHE A 51 7.64 -29.14 2.22
N HIS A 52 6.79 -28.58 1.38
CA HIS A 52 5.90 -29.36 0.54
C HIS A 52 5.78 -28.75 -0.86
N ASP A 53 5.56 -29.64 -1.81
CA ASP A 53 5.06 -29.36 -3.14
C ASP A 53 3.54 -29.47 -3.10
N ILE A 54 2.85 -28.32 -3.16
CA ILE A 54 1.39 -28.23 -3.02
C ILE A 54 0.78 -28.13 -4.44
N PRO A 55 -0.17 -28.99 -4.82
CA PRO A 55 -0.88 -28.85 -6.08
C PRO A 55 -1.65 -27.53 -6.13
N GLY A 56 -1.35 -26.69 -7.11
CA GLY A 56 -2.08 -25.47 -7.40
C GLY A 56 -3.08 -25.65 -8.54
N SER A 57 -3.89 -24.63 -8.78
CA SER A 57 -4.89 -24.65 -9.85
C SER A 57 -4.23 -24.72 -11.24
N GLY A 58 -4.89 -25.42 -12.18
CA GLY A 58 -4.35 -25.58 -13.53
C GLY A 58 -3.16 -26.53 -13.63
N GLY A 59 -2.97 -27.43 -12.66
CA GLY A 59 -1.93 -28.47 -12.69
C GLY A 59 -0.52 -27.99 -12.40
N ILE A 60 -0.37 -26.82 -11.79
CA ILE A 60 0.93 -26.31 -11.37
C ILE A 60 1.30 -26.82 -9.97
N THR A 61 2.58 -26.65 -9.60
CA THR A 61 3.07 -26.93 -8.26
C THR A 61 3.42 -25.62 -7.57
N LEU A 62 2.92 -25.41 -6.35
CA LEU A 62 3.29 -24.30 -5.48
C LEU A 62 4.27 -24.80 -4.42
N LYS A 63 5.30 -23.99 -4.12
CA LYS A 63 6.23 -24.27 -3.03
C LYS A 63 5.65 -23.75 -1.73
N GLY A 64 5.49 -24.63 -0.74
CA GLY A 64 4.91 -24.29 0.55
C GLY A 64 5.71 -24.83 1.72
N ASN A 65 5.40 -24.32 2.91
CA ASN A 65 5.82 -24.90 4.17
C ASN A 65 4.63 -25.01 5.13
N VAL A 66 4.75 -25.94 6.06
CA VAL A 66 3.73 -26.21 7.09
C VAL A 66 4.38 -26.19 8.46
N PHE A 67 3.77 -25.44 9.36
CA PHE A 67 4.03 -25.53 10.79
C PHE A 67 2.86 -26.22 11.48
N ARG A 68 3.15 -27.15 12.37
CA ARG A 68 2.17 -27.90 13.15
C ARG A 68 2.36 -27.65 14.64
N PRO A 69 1.26 -27.58 15.43
CA PRO A 69 1.36 -27.50 16.88
C PRO A 69 2.16 -28.68 17.45
N ALA A 70 3.08 -28.38 18.37
CA ALA A 70 3.82 -29.43 19.07
C ALA A 70 2.95 -30.09 20.16
N GLY A 71 3.10 -31.41 20.36
CA GLY A 71 2.47 -32.13 21.47
C GLY A 71 0.94 -32.25 21.37
N ALA A 72 0.37 -32.06 20.20
CA ALA A 72 -1.07 -32.23 20.01
C ALA A 72 -1.50 -33.69 20.21
N PRO A 73 -2.63 -33.96 20.92
CA PRO A 73 -3.17 -35.29 21.04
C PRO A 73 -3.49 -35.92 19.66
N ALA A 74 -3.36 -37.23 19.55
CA ALA A 74 -3.75 -37.94 18.32
C ALA A 74 -5.24 -37.69 18.01
N GLY A 75 -5.54 -37.29 16.77
CA GLY A 75 -6.90 -37.01 16.31
C GLY A 75 -7.42 -35.59 16.65
N ALA A 76 -6.65 -34.76 17.32
CA ALA A 76 -7.03 -33.36 17.54
C ALA A 76 -6.99 -32.56 16.23
N THR A 77 -8.01 -31.72 16.00
CA THR A 77 -8.04 -30.76 14.90
C THR A 77 -7.68 -29.35 15.39
N HIS A 78 -7.04 -28.57 14.51
CA HIS A 78 -6.50 -27.25 14.83
C HIS A 78 -6.99 -26.19 13.84
N PRO A 79 -7.25 -24.95 14.25
CA PRO A 79 -7.53 -23.89 13.29
C PRO A 79 -6.40 -23.76 12.28
N LEU A 80 -6.77 -23.51 11.02
CA LEU A 80 -5.84 -23.31 9.91
C LEU A 80 -5.62 -21.82 9.64
N ILE A 81 -4.37 -21.42 9.44
CA ILE A 81 -4.04 -20.12 8.86
C ILE A 81 -3.23 -20.36 7.58
N VAL A 82 -3.64 -19.72 6.48
CA VAL A 82 -2.93 -19.76 5.20
C VAL A 82 -2.34 -18.37 4.89
N PHE A 83 -1.04 -18.34 4.62
CA PHE A 83 -0.30 -17.14 4.21
C PHE A 83 0.20 -17.26 2.77
N PRO A 84 -0.48 -16.62 1.78
CA PRO A 84 0.16 -16.30 0.51
C PRO A 84 1.32 -15.32 0.74
N THR A 85 2.45 -15.50 0.05
CA THR A 85 3.60 -14.60 0.23
C THR A 85 3.38 -13.22 -0.40
N SER A 86 4.14 -12.24 0.09
CA SER A 86 4.27 -10.92 -0.54
C SER A 86 4.85 -11.05 -1.95
N TRP A 87 4.70 -9.99 -2.74
CA TRP A 87 5.29 -9.90 -4.08
C TRP A 87 6.78 -10.18 -4.06
N ALA A 88 7.23 -11.07 -4.93
CA ALA A 88 8.64 -11.46 -5.06
C ALA A 88 9.24 -12.20 -3.84
N MET A 89 8.43 -12.59 -2.84
CA MET A 89 8.91 -13.30 -1.66
C MET A 89 8.68 -14.81 -1.76
N PRO A 90 9.61 -15.64 -1.25
CA PRO A 90 9.43 -17.08 -1.15
C PRO A 90 8.64 -17.46 0.12
N GLN A 91 8.15 -18.71 0.21
CA GLN A 91 7.34 -19.24 1.32
C GLN A 91 7.97 -19.11 2.71
N ILE A 92 9.25 -18.84 2.80
CA ILE A 92 9.97 -18.65 4.07
C ILE A 92 9.75 -17.27 4.70
N GLU A 93 9.04 -16.35 4.04
CA GLU A 93 8.78 -15.00 4.52
C GLU A 93 8.20 -14.97 5.94
N TYR A 94 7.26 -15.86 6.25
CA TYR A 94 6.51 -15.86 7.50
C TYR A 94 7.04 -16.82 8.57
N LEU A 95 8.24 -17.41 8.42
CA LEU A 95 8.74 -18.46 9.32
C LEU A 95 8.59 -18.12 10.82
N ALA A 96 8.99 -16.91 11.22
CA ALA A 96 8.94 -16.52 12.62
C ALA A 96 7.50 -16.36 13.14
N GLN A 97 6.60 -15.82 12.33
CA GLN A 97 5.19 -15.66 12.72
C GLN A 97 4.43 -16.98 12.65
N ALA A 98 4.71 -17.80 11.64
CA ALA A 98 4.11 -19.13 11.51
C ALA A 98 4.49 -20.04 12.68
N GLN A 99 5.75 -19.98 13.15
CA GLN A 99 6.17 -20.71 14.36
C GLN A 99 5.39 -20.24 15.60
N LYS A 100 5.30 -18.92 15.83
CA LYS A 100 4.54 -18.36 16.98
C LYS A 100 3.06 -18.75 16.96
N LEU A 101 2.44 -18.77 15.78
CA LEU A 101 1.06 -19.20 15.62
C LEU A 101 0.92 -20.71 15.85
N ALA A 102 1.87 -21.54 15.36
CA ALA A 102 1.87 -22.97 15.63
C ALA A 102 2.04 -23.27 17.12
N ASP A 103 2.95 -22.55 17.81
CA ASP A 103 3.11 -22.63 19.27
C ASP A 103 1.82 -22.23 20.02
N SER A 104 0.99 -21.41 19.38
CA SER A 104 -0.34 -21.02 19.89
C SER A 104 -1.46 -21.97 19.46
N GLY A 105 -1.14 -23.11 18.81
CA GLY A 105 -2.09 -24.18 18.48
C GLY A 105 -2.73 -24.09 17.10
N TYR A 106 -2.14 -23.37 16.16
CA TYR A 106 -2.58 -23.33 14.76
C TYR A 106 -1.80 -24.31 13.87
N VAL A 107 -2.46 -24.89 12.88
CA VAL A 107 -1.79 -25.34 11.67
C VAL A 107 -1.58 -24.11 10.79
N VAL A 108 -0.34 -23.86 10.35
CA VAL A 108 -0.02 -22.73 9.49
C VAL A 108 0.60 -23.22 8.20
N VAL A 109 0.07 -22.77 7.07
CA VAL A 109 0.59 -23.05 5.73
C VAL A 109 0.98 -21.75 5.07
N SER A 110 2.25 -21.59 4.70
CA SER A 110 2.70 -20.50 3.85
C SER A 110 3.08 -21.03 2.48
N TYR A 111 2.76 -20.29 1.42
CA TYR A 111 3.12 -20.72 0.07
C TYR A 111 3.61 -19.56 -0.79
N THR A 112 4.58 -19.84 -1.64
CA THR A 112 5.04 -18.94 -2.68
C THR A 112 3.99 -18.83 -3.77
N SER A 113 3.49 -17.65 -4.03
CA SER A 113 2.47 -17.39 -5.05
C SER A 113 2.95 -17.84 -6.45
N ARG A 114 2.00 -18.20 -7.31
CA ARG A 114 2.27 -18.67 -8.68
C ARG A 114 3.20 -17.74 -9.45
N GLY A 115 4.05 -18.32 -10.27
CA GLY A 115 4.96 -17.61 -11.14
C GLY A 115 6.23 -17.10 -10.45
N PHE A 116 6.28 -17.03 -9.11
CA PHE A 116 7.46 -16.60 -8.37
C PHE A 116 8.37 -17.77 -7.98
N TRP A 117 9.67 -17.49 -7.96
CA TRP A 117 10.70 -18.46 -7.54
C TRP A 117 10.51 -19.84 -8.16
N LEU A 118 10.42 -20.87 -7.31
CA LEU A 118 10.26 -22.27 -7.73
C LEU A 118 8.79 -22.71 -7.85
N SER A 119 7.82 -21.84 -7.55
CA SER A 119 6.41 -22.14 -7.81
C SER A 119 6.10 -22.11 -9.29
N GLY A 120 5.24 -23.01 -9.75
CA GLY A 120 4.83 -23.13 -11.15
C GLY A 120 3.95 -21.97 -11.62
N GLY A 121 3.56 -22.01 -12.89
CA GLY A 121 2.66 -21.01 -13.49
C GLY A 121 3.33 -19.69 -13.86
N LYS A 122 2.49 -18.65 -14.01
CA LYS A 122 2.86 -17.29 -14.35
C LYS A 122 2.31 -16.32 -13.31
N ILE A 123 2.95 -15.15 -13.14
CA ILE A 123 2.48 -14.07 -12.25
C ILE A 123 1.22 -13.43 -12.86
N GLU A 124 0.13 -13.42 -12.10
CA GLU A 124 -1.20 -12.95 -12.53
C GLU A 124 -1.73 -11.75 -11.73
N VAL A 125 -0.95 -11.25 -10.76
CA VAL A 125 -1.29 -10.11 -9.89
C VAL A 125 -2.63 -10.33 -9.16
N ALA A 126 -2.70 -11.39 -8.34
CA ALA A 126 -3.92 -11.79 -7.63
C ALA A 126 -5.14 -11.97 -8.55
N GLY A 127 -4.89 -12.47 -9.75
CA GLY A 127 -5.93 -12.80 -10.72
C GLY A 127 -6.71 -14.06 -10.34
N PRO A 128 -7.71 -14.46 -11.16
CA PRO A 128 -8.51 -15.65 -10.90
C PRO A 128 -7.69 -16.92 -10.63
N PRO A 129 -6.54 -17.16 -11.31
CA PRO A 129 -5.70 -18.32 -10.98
C PRO A 129 -5.07 -18.26 -9.59
N ASP A 130 -4.68 -17.08 -9.07
CA ASP A 130 -4.15 -16.93 -7.71
C ASP A 130 -5.22 -17.21 -6.65
N ILE A 131 -6.46 -16.78 -6.91
CA ILE A 131 -7.61 -17.03 -6.03
C ILE A 131 -7.91 -18.53 -5.98
N ALA A 132 -7.89 -19.21 -7.14
CA ALA A 132 -8.07 -20.65 -7.21
C ALA A 132 -6.94 -21.41 -6.52
N ASP A 133 -5.70 -20.91 -6.56
CA ASP A 133 -4.58 -21.48 -5.81
C ASP A 133 -4.80 -21.38 -4.30
N ALA A 134 -5.32 -20.27 -3.80
CA ALA A 134 -5.61 -20.11 -2.38
C ALA A 134 -6.59 -21.20 -1.89
N SER A 135 -7.66 -21.48 -2.65
CA SER A 135 -8.59 -22.57 -2.34
C SER A 135 -7.94 -23.96 -2.46
N ALA A 136 -7.09 -24.17 -3.48
CA ALA A 136 -6.36 -25.43 -3.63
C ALA A 136 -5.38 -25.70 -2.47
N VAL A 137 -4.73 -24.66 -1.95
CA VAL A 137 -3.87 -24.76 -0.75
C VAL A 137 -4.70 -25.10 0.49
N ILE A 138 -5.89 -24.52 0.66
CA ILE A 138 -6.83 -24.89 1.73
C ILE A 138 -7.21 -26.36 1.60
N ASP A 139 -7.63 -26.83 0.41
CA ASP A 139 -8.00 -28.23 0.15
C ASP A 139 -6.85 -29.18 0.50
N TRP A 140 -5.64 -28.85 0.06
CA TRP A 140 -4.46 -29.63 0.35
C TRP A 140 -4.16 -29.68 1.87
N ALA A 141 -4.26 -28.53 2.56
CA ALA A 141 -4.03 -28.45 4.00
C ALA A 141 -5.03 -29.31 4.79
N LEU A 142 -6.30 -29.27 4.42
CA LEU A 142 -7.35 -30.11 5.03
C LEU A 142 -7.10 -31.61 4.82
N ALA A 143 -6.60 -31.99 3.65
CA ALA A 143 -6.32 -33.39 3.32
C ALA A 143 -5.02 -33.94 3.93
N ASN A 144 -4.02 -33.09 4.21
CA ASN A 144 -2.66 -33.49 4.56
C ASN A 144 -2.19 -33.04 5.96
N THR A 145 -3.06 -32.36 6.72
CA THR A 145 -2.75 -31.89 8.07
C THR A 145 -3.92 -32.17 9.02
N SER A 146 -3.76 -31.79 10.29
CA SER A 146 -4.85 -31.79 11.28
C SER A 146 -5.67 -30.49 11.27
N ALA A 147 -5.79 -29.83 10.13
CA ALA A 147 -6.55 -28.60 9.99
C ALA A 147 -8.06 -28.83 10.17
N ASP A 148 -8.74 -27.89 10.85
CA ASP A 148 -10.17 -27.89 11.06
C ASP A 148 -10.88 -27.15 9.93
N PRO A 149 -11.80 -27.79 9.18
CA PRO A 149 -12.49 -27.17 8.05
C PRO A 149 -13.41 -26.00 8.43
N ASP A 150 -13.84 -25.91 9.69
CA ASP A 150 -14.73 -24.86 10.16
C ASP A 150 -14.00 -23.65 10.74
N ARG A 151 -12.67 -23.72 10.87
CA ARG A 151 -11.84 -22.69 11.52
C ARG A 151 -10.65 -22.29 10.65
N ILE A 152 -10.95 -21.72 9.47
CA ILE A 152 -9.94 -21.32 8.46
C ILE A 152 -9.79 -19.82 8.44
N GLY A 153 -8.53 -19.35 8.59
CA GLY A 153 -8.13 -17.97 8.40
C GLY A 153 -7.13 -17.81 7.26
N MET A 154 -7.10 -16.64 6.69
CA MET A 154 -6.07 -16.22 5.75
C MET A 154 -5.46 -14.89 6.18
N GLY A 155 -4.21 -14.67 5.82
CA GLY A 155 -3.57 -13.38 6.06
C GLY A 155 -2.32 -13.22 5.22
N GLY A 156 -1.74 -12.05 5.30
CA GLY A 156 -0.49 -11.76 4.62
C GLY A 156 -0.18 -10.28 4.55
N VAL A 157 1.01 -9.99 4.07
CA VAL A 157 1.50 -8.65 3.83
C VAL A 157 1.45 -8.38 2.33
N SER A 158 1.13 -7.16 1.92
CA SER A 158 1.23 -6.72 0.53
C SER A 158 0.40 -7.61 -0.44
N TYR A 159 1.06 -8.31 -1.33
CA TYR A 159 0.44 -9.22 -2.29
C TYR A 159 -0.38 -10.31 -1.61
N GLY A 160 0.14 -10.88 -0.51
CA GLY A 160 -0.56 -11.87 0.29
C GLY A 160 -1.84 -11.34 0.94
N ALA A 161 -1.87 -10.04 1.30
CA ALA A 161 -3.06 -9.38 1.82
C ALA A 161 -4.16 -9.26 0.74
N GLY A 162 -3.77 -8.82 -0.47
CA GLY A 162 -4.70 -8.72 -1.61
C GLY A 162 -5.31 -10.07 -1.98
N ILE A 163 -4.49 -11.13 -2.07
CA ILE A 163 -4.97 -12.51 -2.31
C ILE A 163 -5.92 -12.95 -1.20
N SER A 164 -5.60 -12.68 0.07
CA SER A 164 -6.43 -13.11 1.21
C SER A 164 -7.81 -12.44 1.22
N LEU A 165 -7.88 -11.14 0.90
CA LEU A 165 -9.16 -10.42 0.76
C LEU A 165 -9.98 -10.93 -0.42
N LEU A 166 -9.35 -11.17 -1.57
CA LEU A 166 -10.02 -11.73 -2.75
C LEU A 166 -10.53 -13.16 -2.48
N ALA A 167 -9.71 -13.99 -1.83
CA ALA A 167 -10.10 -15.34 -1.46
C ALA A 167 -11.32 -15.35 -0.52
N ALA A 168 -11.43 -14.41 0.43
CA ALA A 168 -12.60 -14.29 1.31
C ALA A 168 -13.91 -14.05 0.55
N GLY A 169 -13.85 -13.40 -0.62
CA GLY A 169 -15.02 -13.23 -1.50
C GLY A 169 -15.35 -14.47 -2.36
N HIS A 170 -14.43 -15.43 -2.46
CA HIS A 170 -14.59 -16.56 -3.38
C HIS A 170 -14.66 -17.92 -2.66
N ASP A 171 -14.17 -18.02 -1.43
CA ASP A 171 -14.18 -19.24 -0.64
C ASP A 171 -14.87 -19.01 0.73
N PRO A 172 -16.13 -19.44 0.89
CA PRO A 172 -16.92 -19.19 2.10
C PRO A 172 -16.42 -19.96 3.34
N ARG A 173 -15.44 -20.85 3.18
CA ARG A 173 -14.81 -21.55 4.31
C ARG A 173 -13.92 -20.62 5.13
N ILE A 174 -13.46 -19.51 4.56
CA ILE A 174 -12.61 -18.53 5.25
C ILE A 174 -13.45 -17.74 6.25
N LYS A 175 -13.08 -17.82 7.55
CA LYS A 175 -13.81 -17.19 8.66
C LYS A 175 -13.16 -15.90 9.17
N ALA A 176 -11.84 -15.75 8.98
CA ALA A 176 -11.11 -14.56 9.40
C ALA A 176 -10.01 -14.20 8.40
N VAL A 177 -9.82 -12.91 8.16
CA VAL A 177 -8.72 -12.37 7.34
C VAL A 177 -7.96 -11.31 8.12
N ALA A 178 -6.62 -11.33 7.99
CA ALA A 178 -5.74 -10.25 8.40
C ALA A 178 -4.93 -9.75 7.20
N ALA A 179 -5.34 -8.63 6.62
CA ALA A 179 -4.78 -8.05 5.41
C ALA A 179 -3.88 -6.85 5.76
N LEU A 180 -2.57 -7.02 5.65
CA LEU A 180 -1.57 -6.05 6.10
C LEU A 180 -0.87 -5.39 4.91
N SER A 181 -0.77 -4.06 4.90
CA SER A 181 -0.10 -3.27 3.84
C SER A 181 -0.48 -3.72 2.42
N GLY A 182 -1.76 -4.03 2.19
CA GLY A 182 -2.26 -4.52 0.91
C GLY A 182 -3.22 -3.53 0.25
N TRP A 183 -4.00 -4.05 -0.69
CA TRP A 183 -5.01 -3.25 -1.37
C TRP A 183 -6.40 -3.89 -1.25
N ALA A 184 -7.41 -3.02 -1.24
CA ALA A 184 -8.82 -3.36 -1.46
C ALA A 184 -9.28 -2.88 -2.85
N ASP A 185 -8.71 -1.78 -3.36
CA ASP A 185 -8.87 -1.30 -4.72
C ASP A 185 -7.49 -1.07 -5.35
N LEU A 186 -7.16 -1.88 -6.36
CA LEU A 186 -5.86 -1.80 -7.03
C LEU A 186 -5.74 -0.54 -7.89
N ILE A 187 -6.86 -0.05 -8.44
CA ILE A 187 -6.88 1.13 -9.29
C ILE A 187 -6.61 2.35 -8.42
N ASP A 188 -7.37 2.53 -7.34
CA ASP A 188 -7.16 3.63 -6.41
C ASP A 188 -5.77 3.58 -5.73
N SER A 189 -5.12 2.41 -5.73
CA SER A 189 -3.80 2.24 -5.15
C SER A 189 -2.66 2.69 -6.06
N ILE A 190 -2.63 2.23 -7.32
CA ILE A 190 -1.50 2.47 -8.23
C ILE A 190 -1.80 3.47 -9.34
N TYR A 191 -3.05 3.94 -9.41
CA TYR A 191 -3.56 4.90 -10.39
C TYR A 191 -4.43 5.98 -9.73
N SER A 192 -4.12 6.35 -8.48
CA SER A 192 -4.87 7.35 -7.73
C SER A 192 -4.86 8.72 -8.44
N GLY A 193 -6.00 9.41 -8.42
CA GLY A 193 -6.16 10.67 -9.16
C GLY A 193 -5.91 10.53 -10.67
N ARG A 194 -6.09 9.33 -11.24
CA ARG A 194 -5.81 8.99 -12.65
C ARG A 194 -4.33 9.17 -13.03
N THR A 195 -3.43 9.01 -12.07
CA THR A 195 -1.98 9.22 -12.24
C THR A 195 -1.24 7.92 -11.93
N GLN A 196 -0.41 7.46 -12.85
CA GLN A 196 0.40 6.26 -12.67
C GLN A 196 1.46 6.48 -11.60
N HIS A 197 1.55 5.55 -10.65
CA HIS A 197 2.61 5.50 -9.64
C HIS A 197 3.88 4.89 -10.27
N LEU A 198 4.73 5.74 -10.84
CA LEU A 198 5.91 5.33 -11.61
C LEU A 198 6.88 4.47 -10.80
N GLN A 199 7.30 4.98 -9.63
CA GLN A 199 8.33 4.30 -8.83
C GLN A 199 7.79 2.96 -8.29
N ALA A 200 6.53 2.92 -7.85
CA ALA A 200 5.89 1.68 -7.38
C ALA A 200 5.80 0.64 -8.52
N ALA A 201 5.33 1.04 -9.70
CA ALA A 201 5.21 0.14 -10.85
C ALA A 201 6.57 -0.36 -11.35
N ALA A 202 7.59 0.52 -11.37
CA ALA A 202 8.95 0.15 -11.78
C ALA A 202 9.60 -0.81 -10.77
N LEU A 203 9.41 -0.56 -9.46
CA LEU A 203 9.91 -1.42 -8.39
C LEU A 203 9.29 -2.82 -8.46
N LEU A 204 7.95 -2.88 -8.49
CA LEU A 204 7.20 -4.14 -8.54
C LEU A 204 7.47 -4.90 -9.84
N GLY A 205 7.46 -4.19 -10.98
CA GLY A 205 7.76 -4.78 -12.28
C GLY A 205 9.17 -5.36 -12.33
N GLY A 206 10.18 -4.61 -11.86
CA GLY A 206 11.58 -5.05 -11.79
C GLY A 206 11.75 -6.27 -10.87
N ALA A 207 11.18 -6.23 -9.66
CA ALA A 207 11.22 -7.36 -8.73
C ALA A 207 10.54 -8.60 -9.33
N GLY A 208 9.38 -8.44 -9.98
CA GLY A 208 8.67 -9.54 -10.65
C GLY A 208 9.45 -10.18 -11.80
N LEU A 209 10.19 -9.39 -12.57
CA LEU A 209 11.06 -9.91 -13.65
C LEU A 209 12.27 -10.69 -13.12
N ILE A 210 12.83 -10.27 -11.97
CA ILE A 210 14.01 -10.94 -11.37
C ILE A 210 13.62 -12.24 -10.68
N THR A 211 12.48 -12.25 -9.98
CA THR A 211 12.10 -13.36 -9.07
C THR A 211 11.06 -14.29 -9.66
N GLY A 212 10.50 -13.96 -10.83
CA GLY A 212 9.37 -14.71 -11.37
C GLY A 212 9.20 -14.64 -12.86
N ARG A 213 8.05 -15.12 -13.31
CA ARG A 213 7.67 -15.27 -14.72
C ARG A 213 6.34 -14.57 -14.96
N PRO A 214 6.34 -13.27 -15.33
CA PRO A 214 5.10 -12.54 -15.64
C PRO A 214 4.29 -13.22 -16.74
N SER A 215 2.96 -13.15 -16.63
CA SER A 215 2.09 -13.56 -17.74
C SER A 215 2.18 -12.57 -18.91
N ASP A 216 1.75 -13.01 -20.08
CA ASP A 216 1.72 -12.13 -21.26
C ASP A 216 0.72 -10.97 -21.07
N GLU A 217 -0.38 -11.22 -20.34
CA GLU A 217 -1.35 -10.19 -19.98
C GLU A 217 -0.71 -9.15 -19.07
N LEU A 218 -0.03 -9.56 -17.99
CA LEU A 218 0.68 -8.65 -17.09
C LEU A 218 1.75 -7.84 -17.83
N SER A 219 2.52 -8.51 -18.69
CA SER A 219 3.60 -7.85 -19.45
C SER A 219 3.06 -6.76 -20.39
N ARG A 220 1.92 -7.01 -21.05
CA ARG A 220 1.24 -6.01 -21.89
C ARG A 220 0.69 -4.86 -21.03
N THR A 221 -0.04 -5.18 -19.96
CA THR A 221 -0.63 -4.17 -19.06
C THR A 221 0.44 -3.26 -18.46
N LEU A 222 1.56 -3.83 -17.99
CA LEU A 222 2.67 -3.04 -17.42
C LEU A 222 3.33 -2.15 -18.49
N LYS A 223 3.50 -2.64 -19.71
CA LYS A 223 4.02 -1.85 -20.84
C LYS A 223 3.11 -0.67 -21.16
N ASP A 224 1.79 -0.88 -21.23
CA ASP A 224 0.82 0.18 -21.51
C ASP A 224 0.78 1.18 -20.35
N PHE A 225 0.83 0.71 -19.11
CA PHE A 225 0.83 1.54 -17.91
C PHE A 225 2.08 2.44 -17.84
N LEU A 226 3.29 1.87 -17.95
CA LEU A 226 4.55 2.62 -17.93
C LEU A 226 4.77 3.44 -19.20
N GLY A 227 4.21 3.00 -20.32
CA GLY A 227 4.26 3.72 -21.60
C GLY A 227 3.28 4.89 -21.68
N SER A 228 2.50 5.15 -20.64
CA SER A 228 1.49 6.22 -20.60
C SER A 228 0.48 6.14 -21.73
N ASN A 229 0.09 4.92 -22.10
CA ASN A 229 -0.88 4.69 -23.18
C ASN A 229 -2.32 4.90 -22.68
N LEU A 230 -2.72 6.18 -22.59
CA LEU A 230 -4.04 6.57 -22.09
C LEU A 230 -5.22 6.06 -22.92
N ASP A 231 -5.00 5.71 -24.19
CA ASP A 231 -6.04 5.08 -25.03
C ASP A 231 -6.40 3.69 -24.50
N LYS A 232 -5.51 3.06 -23.71
CA LYS A 232 -5.70 1.77 -23.03
C LYS A 232 -6.19 1.90 -21.59
N GLU A 233 -6.46 3.10 -21.10
CA GLU A 233 -6.95 3.34 -19.75
C GLU A 233 -8.17 2.48 -19.39
N PRO A 234 -9.24 2.38 -20.23
CA PRO A 234 -10.39 1.55 -19.90
C PRO A 234 -10.05 0.06 -19.72
N GLU A 235 -9.12 -0.46 -20.54
CA GLU A 235 -8.66 -1.85 -20.45
C GLU A 235 -7.85 -2.08 -19.16
N MET A 236 -6.97 -1.14 -18.80
CA MET A 236 -6.18 -1.18 -17.57
C MET A 236 -7.07 -1.09 -16.32
N ILE A 237 -8.08 -0.23 -16.32
CA ILE A 237 -9.07 -0.14 -15.23
C ILE A 237 -9.84 -1.46 -15.11
N ALA A 238 -10.33 -2.03 -16.20
CA ALA A 238 -11.04 -3.31 -16.18
C ALA A 238 -10.15 -4.46 -15.69
N TRP A 239 -8.86 -4.44 -16.02
CA TRP A 239 -7.87 -5.39 -15.54
C TRP A 239 -7.63 -5.26 -14.03
N GLY A 240 -7.47 -4.03 -13.52
CA GLY A 240 -7.30 -3.74 -12.09
C GLY A 240 -8.55 -4.07 -11.27
N ALA A 241 -9.74 -3.79 -11.79
CA ALA A 241 -11.01 -4.08 -11.12
C ALA A 241 -11.17 -5.58 -10.81
N LYS A 242 -10.79 -6.48 -11.74
CA LYS A 242 -10.82 -7.94 -11.51
C LYS A 242 -9.89 -8.39 -10.39
N ARG A 243 -8.94 -7.56 -10.00
CA ARG A 243 -7.90 -7.80 -8.99
C ARG A 243 -8.11 -6.99 -7.71
N SER A 244 -9.26 -6.33 -7.63
CA SER A 244 -9.66 -5.47 -6.50
C SER A 244 -10.71 -6.15 -5.64
N PRO A 245 -10.44 -6.44 -4.35
CA PRO A 245 -11.45 -6.91 -3.41
C PRO A 245 -12.73 -6.08 -3.40
N ALA A 246 -12.64 -4.77 -3.60
CA ALA A 246 -13.78 -3.86 -3.69
C ALA A 246 -14.81 -4.24 -4.76
N THR A 247 -14.37 -4.86 -5.87
CA THR A 247 -15.25 -5.40 -6.91
C THR A 247 -16.12 -6.56 -6.41
N TYR A 248 -15.65 -7.28 -5.41
CA TYR A 248 -16.31 -8.46 -4.85
C TYR A 248 -16.88 -8.22 -3.45
N LEU A 249 -17.08 -6.96 -3.06
CA LEU A 249 -17.55 -6.55 -1.73
C LEU A 249 -18.82 -7.30 -1.30
N ASP A 250 -19.81 -7.42 -2.19
CA ASP A 250 -21.06 -8.11 -1.89
C ASP A 250 -20.83 -9.60 -1.56
N LYS A 251 -19.90 -10.25 -2.24
CA LYS A 251 -19.52 -11.64 -1.96
C LYS A 251 -18.80 -11.74 -0.61
N ILE A 252 -17.86 -10.83 -0.31
CA ILE A 252 -17.15 -10.77 0.97
C ILE A 252 -18.15 -10.59 2.11
N ASN A 253 -19.09 -9.65 1.97
CA ASN A 253 -20.12 -9.41 2.96
C ASN A 253 -21.07 -10.62 3.12
N THR A 254 -21.42 -11.30 2.04
CA THR A 254 -22.27 -12.50 2.06
C THR A 254 -21.56 -13.68 2.73
N ASN A 255 -20.28 -13.89 2.46
CA ASN A 255 -19.48 -14.97 3.07
C ASN A 255 -19.21 -14.71 4.56
N GLY A 256 -19.25 -13.47 5.02
CA GLY A 256 -19.28 -13.10 6.44
C GLY A 256 -17.96 -13.30 7.19
N ALA A 257 -16.83 -13.36 6.51
CA ALA A 257 -15.53 -13.42 7.15
C ALA A 257 -15.26 -12.16 8.01
N ALA A 258 -14.64 -12.34 9.18
CA ALA A 258 -14.15 -11.23 9.99
C ALA A 258 -12.90 -10.63 9.33
N ILE A 259 -12.91 -9.33 9.02
CA ILE A 259 -11.85 -8.67 8.24
C ILE A 259 -11.08 -7.67 9.11
N MET A 260 -9.80 -7.92 9.32
CA MET A 260 -8.84 -6.94 9.86
C MET A 260 -7.95 -6.43 8.73
N MET A 261 -7.79 -5.11 8.66
CA MET A 261 -6.88 -4.45 7.73
C MET A 261 -5.91 -3.57 8.52
N GLY A 262 -4.64 -3.63 8.14
CA GLY A 262 -3.59 -2.76 8.67
C GLY A 262 -2.80 -2.11 7.56
N ASN A 263 -2.44 -0.82 7.68
CA ASN A 263 -1.59 -0.15 6.72
C ASN A 263 -0.77 0.98 7.36
N ALA A 264 0.24 1.45 6.62
CA ALA A 264 1.00 2.62 7.00
C ALA A 264 0.41 3.90 6.37
N TRP A 265 0.53 5.04 7.10
CA TRP A 265 0.08 6.34 6.59
C TRP A 265 0.80 6.78 5.31
N GLY A 266 2.07 6.43 5.22
CA GLY A 266 2.92 6.80 4.10
C GLY A 266 3.14 5.67 3.11
N ASP A 267 2.25 4.68 3.02
CA ASP A 267 2.39 3.60 2.04
C ASP A 267 2.40 4.17 0.63
N THR A 268 3.59 4.16 0.01
CA THR A 268 3.84 4.73 -1.31
C THR A 268 3.46 3.79 -2.47
N ILE A 269 3.03 2.56 -2.15
CA ILE A 269 2.52 1.58 -3.13
C ILE A 269 1.00 1.52 -3.07
N PHE A 270 0.43 1.33 -1.86
CA PHE A 270 -1.01 1.21 -1.63
C PHE A 270 -1.48 2.26 -0.62
N PRO A 271 -1.77 3.50 -1.05
CA PRO A 271 -2.17 4.59 -0.16
C PRO A 271 -3.37 4.23 0.74
N PRO A 272 -3.47 4.77 1.95
CA PRO A 272 -4.42 4.32 2.97
C PRO A 272 -5.90 4.54 2.61
N ASN A 273 -6.22 5.51 1.75
CA ASN A 273 -7.61 5.90 1.41
C ASN A 273 -8.46 4.73 0.96
N GLN A 274 -7.91 3.83 0.14
CA GLN A 274 -8.66 2.70 -0.42
C GLN A 274 -9.06 1.67 0.65
N TYR A 275 -8.21 1.46 1.69
CA TYR A 275 -8.58 0.62 2.84
C TYR A 275 -9.65 1.30 3.71
N ALA A 276 -9.56 2.60 3.93
CA ALA A 276 -10.56 3.35 4.68
C ALA A 276 -11.94 3.30 3.99
N SER A 277 -11.97 3.55 2.66
CA SER A 277 -13.20 3.46 1.85
C SER A 277 -13.80 2.05 1.83
N PHE A 278 -12.97 1.02 1.74
CA PHE A 278 -13.42 -0.37 1.76
C PHE A 278 -13.96 -0.77 3.13
N TYR A 279 -13.26 -0.39 4.22
CA TYR A 279 -13.67 -0.64 5.59
C TYR A 279 -15.10 -0.13 5.87
N GLU A 280 -15.44 1.08 5.44
CA GLU A 280 -16.77 1.64 5.65
C GLU A 280 -17.89 0.76 5.07
N LYS A 281 -17.59 0.09 3.95
CA LYS A 281 -18.56 -0.72 3.19
C LYS A 281 -18.65 -2.18 3.66
N LEU A 282 -17.72 -2.64 4.49
CA LEU A 282 -17.78 -3.99 5.08
C LEU A 282 -18.94 -4.10 6.08
N ALA A 283 -19.69 -5.21 6.02
CA ALA A 283 -20.86 -5.44 6.87
C ALA A 283 -20.55 -6.28 8.12
N GLY A 284 -19.59 -7.21 8.04
CA GLY A 284 -19.24 -8.14 9.13
C GLY A 284 -18.35 -7.54 10.21
N PRO A 285 -17.84 -8.37 11.14
CA PRO A 285 -16.81 -7.94 12.07
C PRO A 285 -15.61 -7.39 11.34
N LYS A 286 -15.20 -6.17 11.68
CA LYS A 286 -14.15 -5.45 10.95
C LYS A 286 -13.27 -4.63 11.87
N ARG A 287 -12.00 -4.50 11.49
CA ARG A 287 -10.99 -3.68 12.18
C ARG A 287 -10.09 -3.00 11.17
N LEU A 288 -9.75 -1.73 11.41
CA LEU A 288 -8.84 -0.94 10.61
C LEU A 288 -7.77 -0.34 11.52
N GLU A 289 -6.51 -0.59 11.19
CA GLU A 289 -5.38 -0.07 11.96
C GLU A 289 -4.41 0.67 11.04
N PHE A 290 -4.19 1.96 11.31
CA PHE A 290 -3.18 2.75 10.62
C PHE A 290 -2.04 3.16 11.54
N ARG A 291 -0.81 3.07 11.02
CA ARG A 291 0.44 3.32 11.74
C ARG A 291 1.42 4.17 10.94
N PRO A 292 2.42 4.80 11.60
CA PRO A 292 3.54 5.41 10.88
C PRO A 292 4.31 4.39 10.05
N GLY A 293 4.84 4.82 8.92
CA GLY A 293 5.70 4.00 8.08
C GLY A 293 5.41 4.15 6.59
N ASP A 294 6.08 3.31 5.81
CA ASP A 294 5.86 3.08 4.40
C ASP A 294 5.36 1.64 4.18
N HIS A 295 5.20 1.22 2.94
CA HIS A 295 4.73 -0.11 2.56
C HIS A 295 5.50 -1.22 3.30
N ALA A 296 4.77 -2.07 4.01
CA ALA A 296 5.26 -3.22 4.79
C ALA A 296 6.26 -2.90 5.93
N THR A 297 6.59 -1.63 6.20
CA THR A 297 7.56 -1.28 7.25
C THR A 297 6.98 -1.41 8.66
N ALA A 298 5.67 -1.32 8.81
CA ALA A 298 4.99 -1.53 10.08
C ALA A 298 5.05 -3.00 10.54
N GLU A 299 5.12 -3.94 9.58
CA GLU A 299 5.16 -5.39 9.80
C GLU A 299 6.58 -5.95 9.93
N LEU A 300 7.58 -5.22 9.42
CA LEU A 300 8.92 -5.71 9.13
C LEU A 300 9.61 -6.34 10.34
N THR A 301 9.64 -5.67 11.50
CA THR A 301 10.29 -6.20 12.69
C THR A 301 9.65 -7.51 13.16
N GLY A 302 8.34 -7.65 12.98
CA GLY A 302 7.60 -8.87 13.29
C GLY A 302 7.94 -10.04 12.36
N LEU A 303 8.21 -9.80 11.09
CA LEU A 303 8.66 -10.85 10.15
C LEU A 303 9.98 -11.47 10.61
N PHE A 304 10.84 -10.71 11.31
CA PHE A 304 12.05 -11.22 11.96
C PHE A 304 11.81 -11.78 13.37
N GLY A 305 10.56 -11.93 13.81
CA GLY A 305 10.22 -12.49 15.11
C GLY A 305 10.35 -11.51 16.28
N LEU A 306 10.68 -10.25 16.06
CA LEU A 306 10.78 -9.23 17.09
C LEU A 306 9.37 -8.79 17.56
N PRO A 307 9.24 -8.15 18.75
CA PRO A 307 7.98 -7.56 19.20
C PRO A 307 7.44 -6.57 18.16
N ASN A 308 6.13 -6.70 17.87
CA ASN A 308 5.49 -5.91 16.83
C ASN A 308 3.98 -5.80 17.08
N ASP A 309 3.46 -4.57 17.12
CA ASP A 309 2.06 -4.30 17.44
C ASP A 309 1.12 -4.88 16.36
N THR A 310 1.50 -4.79 15.07
CA THR A 310 0.70 -5.30 13.95
C THR A 310 0.49 -6.81 14.06
N TRP A 311 1.56 -7.57 14.31
CA TRP A 311 1.47 -9.02 14.46
C TRP A 311 0.80 -9.43 15.78
N THR A 312 0.89 -8.61 16.82
CA THR A 312 0.13 -8.82 18.06
C THR A 312 -1.38 -8.68 17.80
N SER A 313 -1.80 -7.63 17.10
CA SER A 313 -3.21 -7.45 16.70
C SER A 313 -3.67 -8.58 15.78
N THR A 314 -2.85 -8.98 14.80
CA THR A 314 -3.14 -10.10 13.88
C THR A 314 -3.40 -11.41 14.63
N ARG A 315 -2.54 -11.76 15.60
CA ARG A 315 -2.74 -12.96 16.40
C ARG A 315 -4.03 -12.86 17.23
N ARG A 316 -4.26 -11.74 17.92
CA ARG A 316 -5.50 -11.51 18.70
C ARG A 316 -6.75 -11.62 17.84
N TRP A 317 -6.69 -11.15 16.57
CA TRP A 317 -7.77 -11.26 15.61
C TRP A 317 -8.09 -12.71 15.28
N PHE A 318 -7.10 -13.51 14.93
CA PHE A 318 -7.28 -14.93 14.67
C PHE A 318 -7.71 -15.69 15.92
N ASP A 319 -7.12 -15.44 17.09
CA ASP A 319 -7.52 -16.08 18.37
C ASP A 319 -9.00 -15.80 18.67
N ARG A 320 -9.49 -14.59 18.40
CA ARG A 320 -10.91 -14.23 18.63
C ARG A 320 -11.84 -14.95 17.65
N TYR A 321 -11.53 -14.95 16.35
CA TYR A 321 -12.49 -15.39 15.33
C TYR A 321 -12.32 -16.86 14.88
N LEU A 322 -11.18 -17.50 15.17
CA LEU A 322 -10.95 -18.91 14.85
C LEU A 322 -10.97 -19.82 16.09
N LYS A 323 -10.69 -19.30 17.28
CA LYS A 323 -10.73 -20.07 18.54
C LYS A 323 -11.85 -19.64 19.47
N GLY A 324 -12.48 -18.49 19.25
CA GLY A 324 -13.51 -17.94 20.14
C GLY A 324 -12.94 -17.34 21.43
N GLU A 325 -11.63 -17.04 21.48
CA GLU A 325 -11.00 -16.46 22.66
C GLU A 325 -11.53 -15.06 22.98
N ARG A 326 -11.79 -14.79 24.25
CA ARG A 326 -12.21 -13.48 24.75
C ARG A 326 -10.98 -12.63 25.10
N ASN A 327 -10.32 -12.07 24.10
CA ASN A 327 -9.11 -11.27 24.27
C ASN A 327 -9.33 -9.76 24.15
N GLY A 328 -10.59 -9.32 24.02
CA GLY A 328 -10.99 -7.92 24.02
C GLY A 328 -10.87 -7.19 22.68
N ILE A 329 -10.28 -7.78 21.63
CA ILE A 329 -10.05 -7.08 20.35
C ILE A 329 -11.36 -6.68 19.66
N ASP A 330 -12.42 -7.42 19.87
CA ASP A 330 -13.78 -7.18 19.34
C ASP A 330 -14.58 -6.16 20.14
N THR A 331 -14.11 -5.75 21.32
CA THR A 331 -14.73 -4.74 22.17
C THR A 331 -13.96 -3.41 22.19
N GLU A 332 -12.76 -3.38 21.64
CA GLU A 332 -12.03 -2.15 21.38
C GLU A 332 -12.70 -1.35 20.26
N GLN A 333 -12.44 -0.04 20.22
CA GLN A 333 -12.83 0.76 19.05
C GLN A 333 -12.25 0.15 17.77
N PRO A 334 -13.06 -0.09 16.73
CA PRO A 334 -12.62 -0.88 15.57
C PRO A 334 -11.66 -0.15 14.65
N VAL A 335 -11.61 1.18 14.70
CA VAL A 335 -10.60 1.98 13.98
C VAL A 335 -9.54 2.45 14.96
N GLN A 336 -8.29 2.05 14.75
CA GLN A 336 -7.15 2.34 15.61
C GLN A 336 -6.10 3.12 14.83
N LEU A 337 -5.80 4.32 15.28
CA LEU A 337 -4.84 5.21 14.64
C LEU A 337 -3.65 5.46 15.55
N LYS A 338 -2.44 5.26 15.03
CA LYS A 338 -1.20 5.73 15.63
C LYS A 338 -0.69 6.91 14.82
N SER A 339 -0.60 8.09 15.44
CA SER A 339 -0.10 9.29 14.76
C SER A 339 1.36 9.12 14.35
N ARG A 340 1.77 9.81 13.26
CA ARG A 340 3.19 9.89 12.84
C ARG A 340 4.06 10.63 13.85
N THR A 341 3.46 11.46 14.67
CA THR A 341 4.12 12.38 15.62
C THR A 341 3.91 12.00 17.08
N ASP A 342 2.87 11.22 17.41
CA ASP A 342 2.56 10.75 18.76
C ASP A 342 2.84 9.25 18.92
N LYS A 343 3.02 8.80 20.17
CA LYS A 343 3.27 7.40 20.50
C LYS A 343 2.01 6.62 20.84
N GLY A 344 0.91 7.32 21.15
CA GLY A 344 -0.34 6.73 21.56
C GLY A 344 -1.17 6.17 20.40
N TYR A 345 -2.12 5.31 20.73
CA TYR A 345 -3.21 4.91 19.83
C TYR A 345 -4.45 5.71 20.16
N GLU A 346 -5.18 6.10 19.12
CA GLU A 346 -6.49 6.73 19.19
C GLU A 346 -7.51 5.79 18.59
N GLY A 347 -8.59 5.50 19.34
CA GLY A 347 -9.67 4.62 18.91
C GLY A 347 -10.90 5.40 18.42
N TYR A 348 -11.53 4.96 17.34
CA TYR A 348 -12.74 5.54 16.77
C TYR A 348 -13.78 4.46 16.43
N ALA A 349 -15.06 4.81 16.54
CA ALA A 349 -16.16 3.90 16.26
C ALA A 349 -16.26 3.49 14.77
N ASP A 350 -15.90 4.41 13.87
CA ASP A 350 -15.91 4.23 12.43
C ASP A 350 -14.93 5.23 11.76
N TRP A 351 -14.72 5.08 10.47
CA TRP A 351 -13.83 6.00 9.73
C TRP A 351 -14.42 7.41 9.58
N LYS A 352 -15.75 7.54 9.50
CA LYS A 352 -16.42 8.85 9.41
C LYS A 352 -16.15 9.71 10.64
N SER A 353 -16.05 9.08 11.81
CA SER A 353 -15.72 9.74 13.07
C SER A 353 -14.30 10.31 13.10
N VAL A 354 -13.38 9.75 12.31
CA VAL A 354 -11.98 10.22 12.23
C VAL A 354 -11.90 11.60 11.63
N GLY A 355 -12.61 11.86 10.54
CA GLY A 355 -12.56 13.11 9.77
C GLY A 355 -13.72 14.08 10.07
N ALA A 356 -14.41 13.94 11.19
CA ALA A 356 -15.66 14.67 11.46
C ALA A 356 -15.47 16.21 11.58
N ALA A 357 -14.34 16.67 12.08
CA ALA A 357 -14.04 18.10 12.19
C ALA A 357 -13.25 18.57 10.96
N LYS A 358 -13.89 19.32 10.05
CA LYS A 358 -13.23 19.88 8.87
C LYS A 358 -13.07 21.40 9.02
N ASN A 359 -11.82 21.86 8.87
CA ASN A 359 -11.48 23.27 8.82
C ASN A 359 -11.17 23.65 7.37
N ARG A 360 -11.81 24.74 6.86
CA ARG A 360 -11.61 25.21 5.49
C ARG A 360 -10.54 26.29 5.45
N ILE A 361 -9.53 26.09 4.61
CA ILE A 361 -8.51 27.07 4.26
C ILE A 361 -8.87 27.61 2.87
N ALA A 362 -9.18 28.89 2.78
CA ALA A 362 -9.49 29.55 1.50
C ALA A 362 -8.25 29.58 0.60
N LEU A 363 -8.44 29.30 -0.69
CA LEU A 363 -7.37 29.34 -1.69
C LEU A 363 -7.56 30.55 -2.61
N ASP A 364 -7.45 31.71 -2.01
CA ASP A 364 -7.73 32.99 -2.68
C ASP A 364 -6.76 33.32 -3.82
N GLY A 365 -7.26 34.10 -4.75
CA GLY A 365 -6.51 34.65 -5.87
C GLY A 365 -6.37 33.66 -7.05
N THR A 366 -5.58 34.08 -8.01
CA THR A 366 -5.25 33.28 -9.20
C THR A 366 -3.75 33.01 -9.21
N LYS A 367 -3.36 31.73 -9.34
CA LYS A 367 -1.96 31.31 -9.40
C LYS A 367 -1.72 30.55 -10.69
N LYS A 368 -0.57 30.80 -11.32
CA LYS A 368 -0.17 30.15 -12.56
C LYS A 368 1.14 29.43 -12.37
N VAL A 369 1.25 28.22 -12.88
CA VAL A 369 2.47 27.43 -12.89
C VAL A 369 2.78 26.94 -14.30
N TRP A 370 4.05 27.00 -14.68
CA TRP A 370 4.55 26.32 -15.86
C TRP A 370 4.85 24.87 -15.52
N ALA A 371 4.37 23.97 -16.37
CA ALA A 371 4.61 22.54 -16.22
C ALA A 371 6.02 22.13 -16.69
N ASN A 372 6.36 20.86 -16.39
CA ASN A 372 7.61 20.21 -16.79
C ASN A 372 8.88 20.76 -16.12
N VAL A 373 8.75 21.51 -15.02
CA VAL A 373 9.89 21.97 -14.22
C VAL A 373 9.63 21.61 -12.77
N ASP A 374 10.56 20.85 -12.18
CA ASP A 374 10.55 20.51 -10.77
C ASP A 374 10.76 21.76 -9.91
N SER A 375 9.86 22.02 -8.98
CA SER A 375 9.96 23.15 -8.05
C SER A 375 10.77 22.81 -6.80
N GLY A 376 11.05 21.53 -6.57
CA GLY A 376 11.64 21.01 -5.34
C GLY A 376 10.62 20.55 -4.30
N ALA A 377 9.30 20.76 -4.52
CA ALA A 377 8.28 20.09 -3.74
C ALA A 377 8.17 18.64 -4.20
N ASN A 378 8.12 17.68 -3.27
CA ASN A 378 8.07 16.25 -3.62
C ASN A 378 7.39 15.40 -2.55
N GLY A 379 6.84 14.27 -2.97
CA GLY A 379 6.23 13.24 -2.13
C GLY A 379 7.25 12.28 -1.50
N GLY A 380 8.52 12.37 -1.90
CA GLY A 380 9.58 11.51 -1.42
C GLY A 380 10.03 10.44 -2.42
N ILE A 381 10.52 9.33 -1.90
CA ILE A 381 10.99 8.16 -2.66
C ILE A 381 10.26 6.93 -2.12
N THR A 382 9.72 6.12 -3.02
CA THR A 382 8.98 4.88 -2.68
C THR A 382 9.80 3.98 -1.75
N LEU A 383 9.17 3.51 -0.68
CA LEU A 383 9.69 2.69 0.42
C LEU A 383 10.72 3.39 1.32
N LEU A 384 11.37 4.44 0.88
CA LEU A 384 12.50 5.03 1.61
C LEU A 384 12.07 6.21 2.49
N SER A 385 11.35 7.18 1.95
CA SER A 385 11.15 8.45 2.65
C SER A 385 10.29 8.32 3.90
N ASN A 386 9.21 7.55 3.86
CA ASN A 386 8.36 7.33 5.03
C ASN A 386 8.95 6.30 6.00
N ALA A 387 9.80 5.38 5.53
CA ALA A 387 10.61 4.55 6.42
C ALA A 387 11.62 5.39 7.20
N LEU A 388 12.29 6.37 6.56
CA LEU A 388 13.18 7.32 7.25
C LEU A 388 12.41 8.18 8.25
N ASP A 389 11.19 8.62 7.92
CA ASP A 389 10.32 9.32 8.89
C ASP A 389 9.95 8.42 10.07
N GLN A 390 9.58 7.17 9.82
CA GLN A 390 9.19 6.22 10.86
C GLN A 390 10.33 5.94 11.86
N PHE A 391 11.51 5.60 11.36
CA PHE A 391 12.62 5.12 12.19
C PHE A 391 13.55 6.23 12.68
N LEU A 392 13.77 7.28 11.86
CA LEU A 392 14.75 8.35 12.14
C LEU A 392 14.13 9.73 12.33
N LYS A 393 12.80 9.88 12.15
CA LYS A 393 12.08 11.17 12.20
C LYS A 393 12.59 12.18 11.16
N LEU A 394 12.93 11.68 9.97
CA LEU A 394 13.40 12.44 8.82
C LEU A 394 12.36 12.40 7.69
N PRO A 395 11.23 13.13 7.79
CA PRO A 395 10.24 13.21 6.72
C PRO A 395 10.78 13.99 5.51
N PRO A 396 10.19 13.84 4.33
CA PRO A 396 10.44 14.75 3.21
C PRO A 396 10.23 16.20 3.64
N THR A 397 11.19 17.07 3.31
CA THR A 397 11.16 18.48 3.72
C THR A 397 11.42 19.41 2.55
N VAL A 398 10.86 20.63 2.62
CA VAL A 398 11.05 21.67 1.63
C VAL A 398 11.17 23.05 2.31
N SER A 399 11.96 23.95 1.74
CA SER A 399 11.92 25.35 2.15
C SER A 399 10.79 26.07 1.40
N VAL A 400 9.62 26.20 2.02
CA VAL A 400 8.43 26.79 1.39
C VAL A 400 8.67 28.24 0.90
N PRO A 401 9.42 29.11 1.60
CA PRO A 401 9.76 30.43 1.08
C PRO A 401 10.59 30.43 -0.20
N LEU A 402 11.44 29.41 -0.40
CA LEU A 402 12.35 29.31 -1.55
C LEU A 402 11.74 28.64 -2.77
N LEU A 403 10.53 28.07 -2.65
CA LEU A 403 9.84 27.48 -3.80
C LEU A 403 9.61 28.52 -4.91
N PRO A 404 10.03 28.27 -6.15
CA PRO A 404 9.85 29.20 -7.25
C PRO A 404 8.38 29.28 -7.66
N ARG A 405 7.74 30.43 -7.43
CA ARG A 405 6.29 30.63 -7.67
C ARG A 405 5.89 30.53 -9.15
N THR A 406 6.83 30.50 -10.05
CA THR A 406 6.61 30.22 -11.47
C THR A 406 6.29 28.73 -11.72
N PHE A 407 6.77 27.83 -10.84
CA PHE A 407 6.65 26.37 -11.00
C PHE A 407 5.85 25.73 -9.87
N ALA A 408 5.59 26.45 -8.77
CA ALA A 408 4.74 25.98 -7.67
C ALA A 408 3.72 27.05 -7.24
N SER A 409 2.48 26.66 -7.07
CA SER A 409 1.46 27.44 -6.38
C SER A 409 1.49 27.15 -4.89
N VAL A 410 1.43 28.19 -4.05
CA VAL A 410 1.50 28.03 -2.58
C VAL A 410 0.42 28.86 -1.90
N TRP A 411 -0.37 28.24 -1.02
CA TRP A 411 -1.30 28.88 -0.09
C TRP A 411 -0.94 28.45 1.34
N GLN A 412 -1.19 29.29 2.31
CA GLN A 412 -0.86 29.02 3.70
C GLN A 412 -2.01 29.42 4.61
N SER A 413 -2.25 28.63 5.66
CA SER A 413 -3.14 29.05 6.75
C SER A 413 -2.47 30.12 7.63
N GLU A 414 -3.25 30.72 8.53
CA GLU A 414 -2.69 31.42 9.69
C GLU A 414 -1.90 30.43 10.57
N ARG A 415 -1.05 30.95 11.44
CA ARG A 415 -0.34 30.16 12.43
C ARG A 415 -1.29 29.71 13.53
N TYR A 416 -1.21 28.47 13.91
CA TYR A 416 -2.02 27.92 14.99
C TYR A 416 -1.50 28.35 16.36
N GLY A 417 -2.40 28.82 17.22
CA GLY A 417 -2.07 29.20 18.61
C GLY A 417 -1.83 28.00 19.53
N SER A 418 -2.42 26.84 19.20
CA SER A 418 -2.32 25.56 19.92
C SER A 418 -1.94 24.45 18.97
N GLU A 419 -1.54 23.28 19.50
CA GLU A 419 -1.30 22.07 18.72
C GLU A 419 -2.59 21.60 18.03
N GLN A 420 -2.50 21.24 16.75
CA GLN A 420 -3.60 20.77 15.95
C GLN A 420 -3.37 19.32 15.48
N GLY A 421 -4.31 18.44 15.74
CA GLY A 421 -4.29 17.07 15.21
C GLY A 421 -4.97 17.00 13.84
N VAL A 422 -4.23 16.66 12.79
CA VAL A 422 -4.79 16.24 11.50
C VAL A 422 -5.13 14.76 11.59
N ARG A 423 -6.41 14.38 11.39
CA ARG A 423 -6.86 12.98 11.44
C ARG A 423 -7.82 12.70 10.30
N GLY A 424 -7.40 11.85 9.34
CA GLY A 424 -8.21 11.48 8.17
C GLY A 424 -7.72 12.10 6.87
N THR A 425 -8.65 12.43 5.97
CA THR A 425 -8.40 12.83 4.59
C THR A 425 -8.62 14.33 4.41
N ALA A 426 -7.59 15.04 3.96
CA ALA A 426 -7.74 16.43 3.49
C ALA A 426 -8.30 16.44 2.06
N GLU A 427 -9.17 17.39 1.75
CA GLU A 427 -9.88 17.50 0.47
C GLU A 427 -9.60 18.85 -0.17
N LEU A 428 -9.04 18.83 -1.37
CA LEU A 428 -8.83 20.00 -2.21
C LEU A 428 -9.99 20.17 -3.17
N HIS A 429 -10.64 21.33 -3.13
CA HIS A 429 -11.56 21.80 -4.17
C HIS A 429 -10.95 23.01 -4.86
N THR A 430 -10.79 22.97 -6.20
CA THR A 430 -10.19 24.07 -6.95
C THR A 430 -10.65 24.11 -8.40
N THR A 431 -10.65 25.31 -9.01
CA THR A 431 -10.88 25.47 -10.43
C THR A 431 -9.57 25.56 -11.19
N VAL A 432 -9.40 24.66 -12.16
CA VAL A 432 -8.19 24.56 -13.00
C VAL A 432 -8.48 25.00 -14.43
N THR A 433 -7.58 25.77 -15.01
CA THR A 433 -7.54 26.08 -16.45
C THR A 433 -6.19 25.66 -17.00
N SER A 434 -6.16 24.85 -18.05
CA SER A 434 -4.94 24.42 -18.71
C SER A 434 -4.84 25.02 -20.13
N THR A 435 -3.61 25.34 -20.54
CA THR A 435 -3.32 25.72 -21.94
C THR A 435 -3.27 24.52 -22.89
N LYS A 436 -3.35 23.29 -22.37
CA LYS A 436 -3.30 22.03 -23.11
C LYS A 436 -4.50 21.13 -22.73
N SER A 437 -4.77 20.11 -23.54
CA SER A 437 -5.89 19.18 -23.31
C SER A 437 -5.63 18.15 -22.22
N SER A 438 -4.38 17.96 -21.83
CA SER A 438 -3.96 17.05 -20.75
C SER A 438 -2.99 17.74 -19.81
N GLY A 439 -2.86 17.19 -18.60
CA GLY A 439 -1.89 17.65 -17.62
C GLY A 439 -1.95 16.86 -16.32
N THR A 440 -0.88 16.93 -15.58
CA THR A 440 -0.73 16.36 -14.24
C THR A 440 -0.29 17.45 -13.28
N PHE A 441 -0.82 17.42 -12.08
CA PHE A 441 -0.26 18.16 -10.95
C PHE A 441 -0.30 17.28 -9.69
N VAL A 442 0.53 17.64 -8.71
CA VAL A 442 0.55 17.02 -7.40
C VAL A 442 0.29 18.08 -6.35
N ALA A 443 -0.65 17.79 -5.44
CA ALA A 443 -0.96 18.64 -4.30
C ALA A 443 -0.25 18.07 -3.05
N TYR A 444 0.47 18.93 -2.34
CA TYR A 444 1.17 18.58 -1.11
C TYR A 444 0.65 19.42 0.05
N LEU A 445 0.42 18.78 1.18
CA LEU A 445 0.15 19.44 2.45
C LEU A 445 1.41 19.38 3.31
N TYR A 446 1.94 20.54 3.68
CA TYR A 446 3.12 20.66 4.54
C TYR A 446 2.77 21.30 5.89
N ASP A 447 3.36 20.80 6.96
CA ASP A 447 3.49 21.46 8.25
C ASP A 447 4.70 22.40 8.19
N VAL A 448 4.47 23.71 8.29
CA VAL A 448 5.49 24.75 8.11
C VAL A 448 5.83 25.42 9.43
N GLY A 449 7.06 25.19 9.89
CA GLY A 449 7.59 25.79 11.10
C GLY A 449 7.93 27.27 10.97
N PRO A 450 8.36 27.91 12.09
CA PRO A 450 8.68 29.34 12.11
C PRO A 450 9.74 29.77 11.09
N LEU A 451 10.70 28.91 10.78
CA LEU A 451 11.78 29.19 9.82
C LEU A 451 11.39 28.91 8.36
N GLY A 452 10.13 28.55 8.09
CA GLY A 452 9.64 28.29 6.74
C GLY A 452 9.98 26.89 6.20
N VAL A 453 10.59 26.02 7.01
CA VAL A 453 10.78 24.61 6.64
C VAL A 453 9.45 23.88 6.75
N GLY A 454 9.00 23.30 5.64
CA GLY A 454 7.81 22.46 5.54
C GLY A 454 8.17 20.99 5.64
N LYS A 455 7.49 20.25 6.50
CA LYS A 455 7.52 18.79 6.61
C LYS A 455 6.29 18.20 5.93
N LEU A 456 6.46 17.19 5.08
CA LEU A 456 5.35 16.60 4.36
C LEU A 456 4.36 15.92 5.31
N VAL A 457 3.12 16.37 5.28
CA VAL A 457 1.99 15.79 6.02
C VAL A 457 1.24 14.78 5.14
N SER A 458 0.89 15.19 3.92
CA SER A 458 0.19 14.36 2.94
C SER A 458 0.39 14.91 1.53
N ASN A 459 0.09 14.11 0.51
CA ASN A 459 0.06 14.52 -0.89
C ASN A 459 -0.96 13.69 -1.66
N ALA A 460 -1.28 14.11 -2.88
CA ALA A 460 -1.94 13.29 -3.88
C ALA A 460 -1.69 13.84 -5.29
N PRO A 461 -1.55 12.98 -6.31
CA PRO A 461 -1.47 13.37 -7.70
C PRO A 461 -2.87 13.51 -8.31
N TYR A 462 -2.96 14.28 -9.39
CA TYR A 462 -4.15 14.36 -10.23
C TYR A 462 -3.77 14.54 -11.69
N THR A 463 -4.33 13.69 -12.56
CA THR A 463 -4.16 13.78 -14.02
C THR A 463 -5.51 13.99 -14.70
N PHE A 464 -5.53 14.89 -15.66
CA PHE A 464 -6.66 15.12 -16.54
C PHE A 464 -6.24 14.97 -18.00
N HIS A 465 -7.19 14.55 -18.84
CA HIS A 465 -7.04 14.53 -20.29
C HIS A 465 -8.37 14.77 -20.98
N GLY A 466 -8.34 15.09 -22.28
CA GLY A 466 -9.54 15.38 -23.07
C GLY A 466 -10.23 16.72 -22.70
N ARG A 467 -9.56 17.61 -21.95
CA ARG A 467 -10.09 18.92 -21.59
C ARG A 467 -9.88 19.92 -22.73
N THR A 468 -10.82 20.89 -22.86
CA THR A 468 -10.68 21.96 -23.82
C THR A 468 -9.68 23.01 -23.31
N PRO A 469 -8.57 23.28 -24.04
CA PRO A 469 -7.60 24.28 -23.65
C PRO A 469 -8.24 25.65 -23.40
N GLY A 470 -7.82 26.33 -22.32
CA GLY A 470 -8.35 27.63 -21.93
C GLY A 470 -9.71 27.62 -21.23
N ARG A 471 -10.42 26.48 -21.17
CA ARG A 471 -11.70 26.38 -20.48
C ARG A 471 -11.52 25.92 -19.04
N PRO A 472 -12.03 26.67 -18.03
CA PRO A 472 -11.98 26.28 -16.63
C PRO A 472 -12.80 24.99 -16.37
N PHE A 473 -12.33 24.17 -15.42
CA PHE A 473 -13.07 23.01 -14.90
C PHE A 473 -12.78 22.83 -13.40
N PRO A 474 -13.77 22.35 -12.62
CA PRO A 474 -13.56 22.05 -11.21
C PRO A 474 -12.76 20.76 -11.04
N VAL A 475 -12.00 20.70 -9.96
CA VAL A 475 -11.28 19.50 -9.49
C VAL A 475 -11.55 19.33 -8.02
N ASP A 476 -12.02 18.14 -7.64
CA ASP A 476 -12.09 17.65 -6.28
C ASP A 476 -11.03 16.54 -6.14
N LEU A 477 -10.14 16.69 -5.16
CA LEU A 477 -9.02 15.77 -4.93
C LEU A 477 -8.88 15.46 -3.45
N GLU A 478 -9.02 14.20 -3.08
CA GLU A 478 -8.63 13.70 -1.78
C GLU A 478 -7.11 13.52 -1.71
N LEU A 479 -6.47 14.14 -0.71
CA LEU A 479 -5.09 13.82 -0.38
C LEU A 479 -5.04 12.47 0.36
N PHE A 480 -3.87 11.83 0.40
CA PHE A 480 -3.75 10.58 1.14
C PHE A 480 -4.03 10.79 2.62
N SER A 481 -4.83 9.91 3.20
CA SER A 481 -5.22 9.97 4.61
C SER A 481 -4.01 9.94 5.52
N THR A 482 -4.07 10.67 6.65
CA THR A 482 -2.96 10.74 7.59
C THR A 482 -3.43 10.96 9.02
N ALA A 483 -2.53 10.69 9.97
CA ALA A 483 -2.61 11.15 11.36
C ALA A 483 -1.30 11.86 11.71
N TYR A 484 -1.37 13.17 11.90
CA TYR A 484 -0.22 14.04 12.11
C TYR A 484 -0.55 15.17 13.10
N ASP A 485 0.38 15.56 13.94
CA ASP A 485 0.20 16.66 14.89
C ASP A 485 1.05 17.86 14.47
N VAL A 486 0.38 18.97 14.20
CA VAL A 486 0.96 20.26 13.83
C VAL A 486 1.23 21.04 15.10
N PRO A 487 2.48 21.37 15.46
CA PRO A 487 2.80 22.07 16.69
C PRO A 487 2.22 23.51 16.74
N ALA A 488 2.02 24.03 17.95
CA ALA A 488 1.70 25.44 18.15
C ALA A 488 2.77 26.33 17.51
N GLY A 489 2.37 27.45 16.93
CA GLY A 489 3.23 28.38 16.18
C GLY A 489 3.54 27.96 14.74
N HIS A 490 3.18 26.74 14.34
CA HIS A 490 3.26 26.26 12.96
C HIS A 490 2.00 26.66 12.15
N ARG A 491 2.03 26.43 10.87
CA ARG A 491 0.90 26.59 9.94
C ARG A 491 0.89 25.47 8.91
N LEU A 492 -0.23 25.24 8.26
CA LEU A 492 -0.32 24.38 7.10
C LEU A 492 -0.07 25.17 5.81
N ALA A 493 0.61 24.53 4.85
CA ALA A 493 0.76 25.05 3.50
C ALA A 493 0.31 24.01 2.48
N LEU A 494 -0.58 24.41 1.57
CA LEU A 494 -0.86 23.70 0.33
C LEU A 494 0.13 24.17 -0.72
N VAL A 495 0.87 23.22 -1.30
CA VAL A 495 1.74 23.44 -2.46
C VAL A 495 1.22 22.61 -3.61
N ILE A 496 1.12 23.19 -4.81
CA ILE A 496 0.79 22.45 -6.03
C ILE A 496 1.93 22.62 -7.02
N ASP A 497 2.47 21.50 -7.46
CA ASP A 497 3.53 21.37 -8.46
C ASP A 497 3.04 20.48 -9.61
N THR A 498 3.82 20.38 -10.68
CA THR A 498 3.48 19.59 -11.88
C THR A 498 4.45 18.46 -12.17
N VAL A 499 5.50 18.30 -11.37
CA VAL A 499 6.52 17.24 -11.49
C VAL A 499 6.78 16.62 -10.13
N ASP A 500 6.65 15.31 -10.04
CA ASP A 500 7.05 14.54 -8.87
C ASP A 500 7.61 13.18 -9.31
N PRO A 501 8.78 12.75 -8.80
CA PRO A 501 9.43 11.51 -9.22
C PRO A 501 8.63 10.24 -8.87
N LEU A 502 7.64 10.30 -7.96
CA LEU A 502 6.76 9.17 -7.65
C LEU A 502 5.82 8.82 -8.80
N TYR A 503 5.50 9.77 -9.69
CA TYR A 503 4.40 9.68 -10.63
C TYR A 503 4.83 9.90 -12.09
N ILE A 504 4.00 9.41 -13.02
CA ILE A 504 4.13 9.75 -14.43
C ILE A 504 3.35 11.04 -14.70
N GLU A 505 4.02 12.05 -15.24
CA GLU A 505 3.38 13.29 -15.66
C GLU A 505 2.86 13.22 -17.11
N HIS A 506 1.73 13.86 -17.34
CA HIS A 506 1.08 13.97 -18.66
C HIS A 506 1.02 15.42 -19.14
N ASN A 507 2.04 16.20 -18.83
CA ASN A 507 2.14 17.60 -19.20
C ASN A 507 2.80 17.76 -20.57
N PRO A 508 2.07 18.20 -21.63
CA PRO A 508 2.73 18.53 -22.91
C PRO A 508 3.70 19.71 -22.74
N THR A 509 4.76 19.73 -23.55
CA THR A 509 5.75 20.81 -23.54
C THR A 509 5.09 22.18 -23.64
N GLY A 510 5.49 23.13 -22.77
CA GLY A 510 4.95 24.47 -22.71
C GLY A 510 3.52 24.53 -22.14
N ALA A 511 3.08 23.51 -21.42
CA ALA A 511 1.83 23.56 -20.67
C ALA A 511 1.90 24.58 -19.53
N GLN A 512 0.81 25.27 -19.28
CA GLN A 512 0.61 26.15 -18.13
C GLN A 512 -0.72 25.80 -17.49
N LEU A 513 -0.70 25.65 -16.17
CA LEU A 513 -1.90 25.46 -15.34
C LEU A 513 -2.19 26.74 -14.57
N THR A 514 -3.45 27.12 -14.54
CA THR A 514 -3.96 28.24 -13.73
C THR A 514 -4.93 27.69 -12.70
N PHE A 515 -4.68 27.96 -11.43
CA PHE A 515 -5.55 27.66 -10.31
C PHE A 515 -6.25 28.95 -9.90
N SER A 516 -7.58 28.93 -9.84
CA SER A 516 -8.40 30.12 -9.57
C SER A 516 -9.53 29.79 -8.59
N SER A 517 -10.06 30.84 -7.94
CA SER A 517 -11.16 30.75 -6.97
C SER A 517 -12.31 31.62 -7.44
N PRO A 518 -13.21 31.11 -8.32
CA PRO A 518 -14.37 31.89 -8.77
C PRO A 518 -15.32 32.18 -7.60
N ALA A 519 -15.93 33.37 -7.58
CA ALA A 519 -16.86 33.74 -6.51
C ALA A 519 -18.09 32.80 -6.41
N SER A 520 -18.50 32.22 -7.57
CA SER A 520 -19.61 31.25 -7.63
C SER A 520 -19.23 29.85 -7.13
N ASP A 521 -17.93 29.53 -7.06
CA ASP A 521 -17.42 28.22 -6.68
C ASP A 521 -16.03 28.39 -6.05
N PRO A 522 -15.96 28.85 -4.78
CA PRO A 522 -14.71 29.24 -4.14
C PRO A 522 -13.80 28.06 -3.85
N SER A 523 -12.55 28.12 -4.31
CA SER A 523 -11.53 27.10 -4.06
C SER A 523 -11.13 27.09 -2.59
N HIS A 524 -10.96 25.88 -2.05
CA HIS A 524 -10.59 25.68 -0.66
C HIS A 524 -9.90 24.33 -0.43
N LEU A 525 -9.14 24.26 0.66
CA LEU A 525 -8.65 23.01 1.22
C LEU A 525 -9.41 22.72 2.52
N SER A 526 -10.15 21.61 2.57
CA SER A 526 -10.80 21.12 3.78
C SER A 526 -9.86 20.17 4.50
N VAL A 527 -9.39 20.52 5.70
CA VAL A 527 -8.49 19.68 6.50
C VAL A 527 -9.22 19.21 7.75
N PRO A 528 -9.18 17.89 8.07
CA PRO A 528 -9.78 17.35 9.28
C PRO A 528 -8.90 17.69 10.49
N LEU A 529 -9.05 18.92 11.01
CA LEU A 529 -8.30 19.47 12.13
C LEU A 529 -9.12 19.42 13.41
N ARG A 530 -8.44 19.09 14.50
CA ARG A 530 -8.96 19.24 15.86
C ARG A 530 -7.87 19.83 16.77
N GLU A 531 -8.25 20.65 17.71
CA GLU A 531 -7.38 21.11 18.77
C GLU A 531 -7.04 19.96 19.72
N LYS A 532 -5.78 19.86 20.13
CA LYS A 532 -5.29 18.87 21.09
C LYS A 532 -5.11 19.45 22.47
#